data_7b88f908f5f108d96804c7692197450a
#
_entry.id   7b88f908f5f108d96804c7692197450a
#
_cell.length_a   1.000
_cell.length_b   1.000
_cell.length_c   1.000
_cell.angle_alpha   90.00
_cell.angle_beta   90.00
_cell.angle_gamma   90.00
#
_symmetry.space_group_name_H-M   'P 1'
#
loop_
_entity.id
_entity.type
_entity.pdbx_description
1 polymer ?
#
loop_
_entity_poly.entity_id
_entity_poly.type
_entity_poly.pdbx_seq_one_letter_code
_entity_poly.pdbx_strand_id
1 'polypeptide(L)'
;CLLSRGLGDVYKRQPLTKGQSVTGGRNNFGRITSRHKGGGQKHKFRIIDFYRKKKNIVGTVERIEYDPNRTAHIALIKYEDNEMHYIICPQSLNVGDKINAGKDIEIKIGNCLELKDIPPGTTIHNVELLPGNGAKLARSAGSSITLSGYDADYAILKLSSGETRKVRSDCVATIGAVSNPDQKNIKIGKAGRNRWKGKRPQTRGVAMNPVDHPHGGGEGKT
;
A
#
# COMPACT_ATOMS: atom_id res chain seq x y z
N CYS A 1 -16.22 -11.88 13.66
CA CYS A 1 -14.95 -11.22 13.35
C CYS A 1 -13.85 -11.33 14.44
N LEU A 2 -14.15 -11.98 15.57
CA LEU A 2 -13.18 -12.18 16.69
C LEU A 2 -12.35 -13.47 16.55
N LEU A 3 -12.79 -14.42 15.75
CA LEU A 3 -12.13 -15.71 15.57
C LEU A 3 -10.88 -15.67 14.64
N SER A 4 -10.66 -14.59 13.88
CA SER A 4 -9.53 -14.51 12.96
C SER A 4 -8.21 -14.02 13.60
N ARG A 5 -8.23 -13.53 14.85
CA ARG A 5 -7.03 -12.96 15.49
C ARG A 5 -6.03 -13.96 16.05
N GLY A 6 -6.49 -15.15 16.43
CA GLY A 6 -5.62 -16.17 17.01
C GLY A 6 -5.06 -17.17 16.00
N LEU A 7 -5.87 -17.60 15.03
CA LEU A 7 -5.48 -18.58 14.02
C LEU A 7 -4.68 -17.98 12.84
N GLY A 8 -4.87 -16.70 12.54
CA GLY A 8 -4.19 -16.04 11.42
C GLY A 8 -2.67 -15.93 11.54
N ASP A 9 -2.11 -15.99 12.76
CA ASP A 9 -0.66 -15.90 12.96
C ASP A 9 0.07 -17.24 12.83
N VAL A 10 -0.63 -18.36 13.04
CA VAL A 10 -0.06 -19.71 12.97
C VAL A 10 0.26 -20.11 11.53
N TYR A 11 -0.53 -19.65 10.57
CA TYR A 11 -0.39 -20.01 9.15
C TYR A 11 0.46 -19.04 8.32
N LYS A 12 0.94 -17.94 8.91
CA LYS A 12 1.81 -17.00 8.19
C LYS A 12 3.18 -17.61 7.97
N ARG A 13 3.59 -17.70 6.71
CA ARG A 13 4.89 -18.26 6.36
C ARG A 13 6.00 -17.43 6.98
N GLN A 14 6.75 -18.05 7.88
CA GLN A 14 7.87 -17.44 8.61
C GLN A 14 8.89 -16.74 7.70
N PRO A 15 9.29 -17.29 6.52
CA PRO A 15 10.26 -16.67 5.63
C PRO A 15 9.80 -15.33 5.04
N LEU A 16 8.49 -15.13 4.86
CA LEU A 16 7.92 -13.91 4.28
C LEU A 16 7.57 -12.84 5.33
N THR A 17 7.92 -13.05 6.60
CA THR A 17 7.65 -12.10 7.69
C THR A 17 8.91 -11.77 8.46
N LYS A 18 9.07 -10.48 8.81
CA LYS A 18 10.18 -10.00 9.64
C LYS A 18 9.62 -9.32 10.90
N GLY A 19 10.34 -9.47 12.01
CA GLY A 19 10.10 -8.67 13.20
C GLY A 19 10.34 -7.19 12.89
N GLN A 20 9.49 -6.31 13.43
CA GLN A 20 9.66 -4.86 13.28
C GLN A 20 9.75 -4.23 14.66
N SER A 21 10.85 -3.52 14.92
CA SER A 21 10.99 -2.64 16.08
C SER A 21 10.38 -1.28 15.77
N VAL A 22 9.72 -0.69 16.76
CA VAL A 22 9.11 0.65 16.66
C VAL A 22 10.04 1.64 17.34
N THR A 23 10.55 2.61 16.59
CA THR A 23 11.48 3.65 17.10
C THR A 23 10.77 4.77 17.88
N GLY A 24 9.43 4.80 17.88
CA GLY A 24 8.66 5.87 18.52
C GLY A 24 8.89 7.25 17.89
N GLY A 25 9.22 7.31 16.60
CA GLY A 25 9.47 8.55 15.88
C GLY A 25 10.86 9.17 16.14
N ARG A 26 11.78 8.39 16.67
CA ARG A 26 13.18 8.83 16.95
C ARG A 26 14.12 8.41 15.82
N ASN A 27 15.14 9.23 15.59
CA ASN A 27 16.22 8.93 14.65
C ASN A 27 17.32 8.05 15.31
N ASN A 28 18.44 7.83 14.60
CA ASN A 28 19.59 7.08 15.07
C ASN A 28 20.29 7.72 16.30
N PHE A 29 20.17 9.04 16.49
CA PHE A 29 20.68 9.78 17.66
C PHE A 29 19.69 9.82 18.84
N GLY A 30 18.55 9.14 18.76
CA GLY A 30 17.53 9.13 19.80
C GLY A 30 16.65 10.39 19.85
N ARG A 31 16.85 11.36 18.96
CA ARG A 31 16.05 12.60 18.90
C ARG A 31 14.74 12.36 18.20
N ILE A 32 13.66 13.00 18.69
CA ILE A 32 12.33 12.93 18.09
C ILE A 32 12.33 13.75 16.80
N THR A 33 12.26 13.06 15.64
CA THR A 33 12.13 13.67 14.30
C THR A 33 10.70 13.60 13.75
N SER A 34 9.89 12.68 14.29
CA SER A 34 8.48 12.58 13.95
C SER A 34 7.66 12.50 15.23
N ARG A 35 7.04 13.64 15.60
CA ARG A 35 6.24 13.75 16.84
C ARG A 35 4.98 12.88 16.78
N HIS A 36 4.37 12.63 17.95
CA HIS A 36 3.09 11.94 18.14
C HIS A 36 3.06 10.51 17.58
N LYS A 37 4.19 9.80 17.62
CA LYS A 37 4.29 8.37 17.29
C LYS A 37 4.79 7.56 18.49
N GLY A 38 4.27 6.35 18.65
CA GLY A 38 4.71 5.40 19.69
C GLY A 38 3.57 4.67 20.37
N GLY A 39 3.92 3.64 21.15
CA GLY A 39 2.98 2.88 21.97
C GLY A 39 1.91 2.09 21.22
N GLY A 40 2.14 1.73 19.97
CA GLY A 40 1.25 0.88 19.20
C GLY A 40 1.43 -0.61 19.51
N GLN A 41 0.48 -1.44 19.06
CA GLN A 41 0.59 -2.88 19.16
C GLN A 41 1.78 -3.40 18.34
N LYS A 42 2.56 -4.35 18.91
CA LYS A 42 3.65 -5.03 18.19
C LYS A 42 3.06 -5.86 17.04
N HIS A 43 3.64 -5.75 15.85
CA HIS A 43 3.23 -6.53 14.67
C HIS A 43 4.43 -6.90 13.82
N LYS A 44 4.26 -7.96 13.00
CA LYS A 44 5.27 -8.42 12.05
C LYS A 44 5.11 -7.67 10.72
N PHE A 45 6.22 -7.38 10.07
CA PHE A 45 6.25 -6.82 8.72
C PHE A 45 6.19 -7.95 7.70
N ARG A 46 5.30 -7.84 6.70
CA ARG A 46 5.22 -8.75 5.55
C ARG A 46 6.07 -8.20 4.42
N ILE A 47 6.89 -9.07 3.83
CA ILE A 47 7.69 -8.72 2.66
C ILE A 47 6.79 -8.81 1.44
N ILE A 48 6.49 -7.65 0.83
CA ILE A 48 5.65 -7.56 -0.35
C ILE A 48 6.55 -7.42 -1.58
N ASP A 49 6.23 -8.18 -2.61
CA ASP A 49 6.89 -8.07 -3.91
C ASP A 49 6.31 -6.87 -4.69
N PHE A 50 7.02 -5.75 -4.64
CA PHE A 50 6.70 -4.55 -5.40
C PHE A 50 7.38 -4.53 -6.77
N TYR A 51 8.28 -5.46 -7.05
CA TYR A 51 9.07 -5.49 -8.28
C TYR A 51 8.50 -6.43 -9.33
N ARG A 52 7.74 -7.44 -8.92
CA ARG A 52 7.19 -8.47 -9.81
C ARG A 52 8.28 -9.04 -10.71
N LYS A 53 9.39 -9.47 -10.11
CA LYS A 53 10.59 -9.93 -10.83
C LYS A 53 10.38 -11.22 -11.62
N LYS A 54 9.45 -12.08 -11.19
CA LYS A 54 9.10 -13.32 -11.87
C LYS A 54 8.26 -13.00 -13.09
N LYS A 55 8.94 -12.86 -14.25
CA LYS A 55 8.29 -12.59 -15.53
C LYS A 55 7.93 -13.90 -16.22
N ASN A 56 6.76 -13.93 -16.87
CA ASN A 56 6.22 -15.06 -17.65
C ASN A 56 6.06 -16.38 -16.88
N ILE A 57 5.98 -16.32 -15.55
CA ILE A 57 5.69 -17.48 -14.70
C ILE A 57 4.30 -17.27 -14.10
N VAL A 58 3.42 -18.24 -14.31
CA VAL A 58 2.05 -18.18 -13.77
C VAL A 58 2.09 -18.41 -12.27
N GLY A 59 1.43 -17.53 -11.52
CA GLY A 59 1.19 -17.68 -10.10
C GLY A 59 -0.28 -17.87 -9.80
N THR A 60 -0.61 -18.75 -8.88
CA THR A 60 -1.98 -18.96 -8.40
C THR A 60 -2.17 -18.29 -7.05
N VAL A 61 -3.28 -17.59 -6.87
CA VAL A 61 -3.66 -17.00 -5.58
C VAL A 61 -4.04 -18.09 -4.61
N GLU A 62 -3.19 -18.34 -3.60
CA GLU A 62 -3.44 -19.37 -2.57
C GLU A 62 -4.43 -18.86 -1.52
N ARG A 63 -4.26 -17.60 -1.07
CA ARG A 63 -5.16 -16.97 -0.09
C ARG A 63 -4.98 -15.45 -0.05
N ILE A 64 -6.00 -14.78 0.51
CA ILE A 64 -6.00 -13.34 0.75
C ILE A 64 -5.90 -13.12 2.26
N GLU A 65 -4.96 -12.25 2.69
CA GLU A 65 -4.65 -12.03 4.10
C GLU A 65 -4.76 -10.55 4.49
N TYR A 66 -5.03 -10.33 5.77
CA TYR A 66 -4.92 -9.02 6.41
C TYR A 66 -3.45 -8.69 6.74
N ASP A 67 -3.01 -7.46 6.45
CA ASP A 67 -1.70 -6.95 6.88
C ASP A 67 -1.88 -5.76 7.84
N PRO A 68 -1.37 -5.82 9.09
CA PRO A 68 -1.46 -4.70 10.03
C PRO A 68 -0.62 -3.47 9.63
N ASN A 69 0.31 -3.61 8.67
CA ASN A 69 1.19 -2.53 8.23
C ASN A 69 0.60 -1.67 7.11
N ARG A 70 -0.52 -2.10 6.53
CA ARG A 70 -1.19 -1.40 5.43
C ARG A 70 -2.69 -1.49 5.52
N THR A 71 -3.37 -0.64 4.78
CA THR A 71 -4.84 -0.59 4.73
C THR A 71 -5.42 -1.56 3.70
N ALA A 72 -4.65 -1.89 2.65
CA ALA A 72 -5.01 -2.87 1.62
C ALA A 72 -4.83 -4.31 2.12
N HIS A 73 -5.62 -5.24 1.60
CA HIS A 73 -5.34 -6.67 1.75
C HIS A 73 -4.12 -7.08 0.92
N ILE A 74 -3.50 -8.19 1.30
CA ILE A 74 -2.41 -8.81 0.57
C ILE A 74 -2.83 -10.20 0.09
N ALA A 75 -2.34 -10.61 -1.08
CA ALA A 75 -2.56 -11.94 -1.62
C ALA A 75 -1.25 -12.74 -1.57
N LEU A 76 -1.33 -13.97 -1.08
CA LEU A 76 -0.24 -14.93 -1.15
C LEU A 76 -0.34 -15.66 -2.49
N ILE A 77 0.71 -15.54 -3.28
CA ILE A 77 0.81 -16.16 -4.60
C ILE A 77 1.78 -17.32 -4.53
N LYS A 78 1.35 -18.46 -5.04
CA LYS A 78 2.18 -19.65 -5.26
C LYS A 78 2.49 -19.72 -6.75
N TYR A 79 3.78 -19.64 -7.11
CA TYR A 79 4.25 -19.81 -8.47
C TYR A 79 4.46 -21.28 -8.83
N GLU A 80 4.56 -21.60 -10.11
CA GLU A 80 4.79 -22.97 -10.61
C GLU A 80 6.10 -23.57 -10.10
N ASP A 81 7.10 -22.74 -9.80
CA ASP A 81 8.39 -23.13 -9.19
C ASP A 81 8.30 -23.38 -7.67
N ASN A 82 7.07 -23.44 -7.11
CA ASN A 82 6.77 -23.56 -5.67
C ASN A 82 7.25 -22.39 -4.79
N GLU A 83 7.82 -21.31 -5.35
CA GLU A 83 8.08 -20.12 -4.56
C GLU A 83 6.80 -19.38 -4.26
N MET A 84 6.80 -18.70 -3.11
CA MET A 84 5.65 -17.93 -2.66
C MET A 84 6.03 -16.48 -2.42
N HIS A 85 5.16 -15.56 -2.88
CA HIS A 85 5.35 -14.13 -2.70
C HIS A 85 4.03 -13.49 -2.25
N TYR A 86 4.15 -12.44 -1.42
CA TYR A 86 3.02 -11.55 -1.16
C TYR A 86 2.98 -10.42 -2.17
N ILE A 87 1.79 -10.14 -2.67
CA ILE A 87 1.50 -8.96 -3.48
C ILE A 87 0.39 -8.13 -2.82
N ILE A 88 0.25 -6.86 -3.20
CA ILE A 88 -0.96 -6.10 -2.85
C ILE A 88 -2.13 -6.71 -3.62
N CYS A 89 -3.19 -7.06 -2.88
CA CYS A 89 -4.38 -7.66 -3.48
C CYS A 89 -5.16 -6.61 -4.26
N PRO A 90 -5.43 -6.80 -5.56
CA PRO A 90 -6.39 -6.00 -6.30
C PRO A 90 -7.81 -6.23 -5.80
N GLN A 91 -8.71 -5.29 -6.10
CA GLN A 91 -10.14 -5.47 -5.94
C GLN A 91 -10.63 -6.56 -6.92
N SER A 92 -11.57 -7.38 -6.47
CA SER A 92 -12.17 -8.48 -7.24
C SER A 92 -11.22 -9.64 -7.62
N LEU A 93 -10.04 -9.72 -6.99
CA LEU A 93 -9.19 -10.90 -7.09
C LEU A 93 -9.67 -11.97 -6.11
N ASN A 94 -9.84 -13.21 -6.57
CA ASN A 94 -10.31 -14.34 -5.78
C ASN A 94 -9.21 -15.37 -5.55
N VAL A 95 -9.41 -16.23 -4.53
CA VAL A 95 -8.56 -17.39 -4.30
C VAL A 95 -8.74 -18.37 -5.46
N GLY A 96 -7.63 -18.87 -5.99
CA GLY A 96 -7.59 -19.75 -7.16
C GLY A 96 -7.36 -19.02 -8.49
N ASP A 97 -7.48 -17.68 -8.54
CA ASP A 97 -7.18 -16.92 -9.74
C ASP A 97 -5.71 -17.05 -10.14
N LYS A 98 -5.47 -17.10 -11.43
CA LYS A 98 -4.13 -17.12 -12.01
C LYS A 98 -3.70 -15.71 -12.38
N ILE A 99 -2.49 -15.32 -11.99
CA ILE A 99 -1.89 -14.03 -12.30
C ILE A 99 -0.52 -14.22 -12.93
N ASN A 100 -0.13 -13.27 -13.75
CA ASN A 100 1.15 -13.29 -14.44
C ASN A 100 1.78 -11.89 -14.45
N ALA A 101 3.08 -11.82 -14.75
CA ALA A 101 3.81 -10.58 -14.93
C ALA A 101 4.76 -10.71 -16.12
N GLY A 102 4.81 -9.72 -17.02
CA GLY A 102 5.70 -9.73 -18.17
C GLY A 102 5.14 -8.99 -19.38
N LYS A 103 5.58 -9.40 -20.57
CA LYS A 103 5.10 -8.89 -21.86
C LYS A 103 4.08 -9.84 -22.46
N ASP A 104 3.25 -9.35 -23.36
CA ASP A 104 2.25 -10.13 -24.12
C ASP A 104 1.31 -10.96 -23.23
N ILE A 105 0.93 -10.39 -22.09
CA ILE A 105 0.05 -11.04 -21.13
C ILE A 105 -1.35 -10.44 -21.26
N GLU A 106 -2.37 -11.28 -21.08
CA GLU A 106 -3.77 -10.86 -21.10
C GLU A 106 -4.05 -9.77 -20.06
N ILE A 107 -4.87 -8.79 -20.44
CA ILE A 107 -5.26 -7.67 -19.60
C ILE A 107 -6.34 -8.15 -18.60
N LYS A 108 -5.88 -8.85 -17.55
CA LYS A 108 -6.70 -9.32 -16.43
C LYS A 108 -6.30 -8.64 -15.14
N ILE A 109 -7.26 -8.53 -14.21
CA ILE A 109 -7.04 -7.98 -12.87
C ILE A 109 -5.95 -8.80 -12.16
N GLY A 110 -4.93 -8.10 -11.63
CA GLY A 110 -3.79 -8.71 -10.95
C GLY A 110 -2.57 -8.97 -11.82
N ASN A 111 -2.71 -8.97 -13.14
CA ASN A 111 -1.58 -9.06 -14.05
C ASN A 111 -0.75 -7.76 -14.04
N CYS A 112 0.56 -7.91 -14.22
CA CYS A 112 1.51 -6.82 -14.19
C CYS A 112 2.22 -6.71 -15.54
N LEU A 113 2.06 -5.55 -16.22
CA LEU A 113 2.58 -5.29 -17.55
C LEU A 113 3.36 -3.97 -17.57
N GLU A 114 4.16 -3.78 -18.62
CA GLU A 114 4.73 -2.47 -18.94
C GLU A 114 3.59 -1.52 -19.37
N LEU A 115 3.70 -0.24 -19.01
CA LEU A 115 2.63 0.73 -19.32
C LEU A 115 2.31 0.78 -20.80
N LYS A 116 3.31 0.66 -21.70
CA LYS A 116 3.11 0.68 -23.15
C LYS A 116 2.21 -0.43 -23.67
N ASP A 117 2.12 -1.56 -22.96
CA ASP A 117 1.32 -2.74 -23.34
C ASP A 117 -0.10 -2.68 -22.79
N ILE A 118 -0.45 -1.62 -22.04
CA ILE A 118 -1.75 -1.44 -21.39
C ILE A 118 -2.58 -0.44 -22.20
N PRO A 119 -3.81 -0.74 -22.66
CA PRO A 119 -4.62 0.19 -23.43
C PRO A 119 -5.02 1.42 -22.59
N PRO A 120 -5.13 2.61 -23.23
CA PRO A 120 -5.66 3.81 -22.58
C PRO A 120 -7.06 3.57 -22.01
N GLY A 121 -7.41 4.28 -20.94
CA GLY A 121 -8.66 4.11 -20.20
C GLY A 121 -8.63 3.03 -19.12
N THR A 122 -7.59 2.17 -19.11
CA THR A 122 -7.48 1.09 -18.12
C THR A 122 -7.18 1.64 -16.74
N THR A 123 -7.86 1.05 -15.74
CA THR A 123 -7.57 1.31 -14.32
C THR A 123 -6.40 0.45 -13.86
N ILE A 124 -5.39 1.07 -13.28
CA ILE A 124 -4.15 0.43 -12.83
C ILE A 124 -3.80 0.83 -11.40
N HIS A 125 -2.95 0.06 -10.76
CA HIS A 125 -2.38 0.36 -9.44
C HIS A 125 -0.93 -0.16 -9.37
N ASN A 126 -0.25 0.04 -8.24
CA ASN A 126 1.15 -0.38 -8.06
C ASN A 126 2.07 0.08 -9.21
N VAL A 127 1.98 1.36 -9.58
CA VAL A 127 2.74 1.90 -10.70
C VAL A 127 4.15 2.30 -10.27
N GLU A 128 5.13 1.97 -11.08
CA GLU A 128 6.50 2.45 -10.93
C GLU A 128 6.63 3.91 -11.38
N LEU A 129 7.59 4.63 -10.80
CA LEU A 129 7.99 5.98 -11.23
C LEU A 129 9.19 5.95 -12.18
N LEU A 130 10.10 5.01 -11.95
CA LEU A 130 11.28 4.76 -12.79
C LEU A 130 11.36 3.26 -13.01
N PRO A 131 11.74 2.80 -14.20
CA PRO A 131 11.83 1.38 -14.51
C PRO A 131 12.74 0.64 -13.52
N GLY A 132 12.26 -0.49 -12.99
CA GLY A 132 13.01 -1.34 -12.07
C GLY A 132 13.10 -0.86 -10.61
N ASN A 133 12.52 0.28 -10.26
CA ASN A 133 12.51 0.79 -8.88
C ASN A 133 11.36 0.25 -8.00
N GLY A 134 10.54 -0.62 -8.57
CA GLY A 134 9.37 -1.18 -7.92
C GLY A 134 8.22 -0.18 -7.76
N ALA A 135 7.06 -0.69 -7.47
CA ALA A 135 5.83 0.09 -7.37
C ALA A 135 5.91 1.19 -6.30
N LYS A 136 5.51 2.41 -6.64
CA LYS A 136 5.49 3.60 -5.77
C LYS A 136 4.11 4.24 -5.67
N LEU A 137 3.37 4.33 -6.77
CA LEU A 137 2.07 4.98 -6.84
C LEU A 137 0.92 3.99 -6.63
N ALA A 138 -0.21 4.46 -6.12
CA ALA A 138 -1.46 3.72 -5.91
C ALA A 138 -1.26 2.38 -5.18
N ARG A 139 -0.79 2.42 -3.92
CA ARG A 139 -0.59 1.24 -3.07
C ARG A 139 -1.54 1.15 -1.88
N SER A 140 -2.23 2.23 -1.56
CA SER A 140 -3.16 2.29 -0.43
C SER A 140 -4.51 1.66 -0.79
N ALA A 141 -5.27 1.24 0.21
CA ALA A 141 -6.61 0.68 0.02
C ALA A 141 -7.50 1.57 -0.84
N GLY A 142 -8.19 0.96 -1.81
CA GLY A 142 -9.11 1.64 -2.73
C GLY A 142 -8.45 2.62 -3.69
N SER A 143 -7.12 2.76 -3.71
CA SER A 143 -6.45 3.66 -4.64
C SER A 143 -6.35 3.05 -6.04
N SER A 144 -6.48 3.92 -7.05
CA SER A 144 -6.36 3.57 -8.46
C SER A 144 -5.81 4.75 -9.24
N ILE A 145 -5.28 4.48 -10.41
CA ILE A 145 -4.79 5.43 -11.39
C ILE A 145 -5.42 5.04 -12.73
N THR A 146 -5.83 6.02 -13.52
CA THR A 146 -6.30 5.78 -14.88
C THR A 146 -5.20 6.13 -15.86
N LEU A 147 -4.87 5.22 -16.75
CA LEU A 147 -3.99 5.49 -17.88
C LEU A 147 -4.77 6.29 -18.92
N SER A 148 -4.44 7.56 -19.11
CA SER A 148 -5.18 8.47 -20.01
C SER A 148 -4.73 8.35 -21.46
N GLY A 149 -3.45 8.08 -21.70
CA GLY A 149 -2.88 7.99 -23.04
C GLY A 149 -1.37 7.96 -23.01
N TYR A 150 -0.77 8.18 -24.18
CA TYR A 150 0.68 8.20 -24.37
C TYR A 150 1.12 9.50 -25.04
N ASP A 151 2.32 9.93 -24.75
CA ASP A 151 2.99 11.06 -25.36
C ASP A 151 4.45 10.66 -25.60
N ALA A 152 4.79 10.29 -26.84
CA ALA A 152 6.05 9.67 -27.22
C ALA A 152 6.39 8.48 -26.30
N ASP A 153 7.52 8.53 -25.58
CA ASP A 153 7.99 7.49 -24.67
C ASP A 153 7.36 7.55 -23.27
N TYR A 154 6.36 8.39 -23.06
CA TYR A 154 5.74 8.61 -21.77
C TYR A 154 4.27 8.19 -21.75
N ALA A 155 3.86 7.52 -20.70
CA ALA A 155 2.47 7.27 -20.37
C ALA A 155 1.90 8.43 -19.52
N ILE A 156 0.72 8.88 -19.87
CA ILE A 156 0.00 9.95 -19.16
C ILE A 156 -0.95 9.31 -18.15
N LEU A 157 -0.69 9.54 -16.87
CA LEU A 157 -1.43 8.96 -15.76
C LEU A 157 -2.29 10.02 -15.06
N LYS A 158 -3.58 9.75 -14.92
CA LYS A 158 -4.48 10.54 -14.07
C LYS A 158 -4.53 9.93 -12.67
N LEU A 159 -3.95 10.62 -11.69
CA LEU A 159 -3.89 10.19 -10.30
C LEU A 159 -5.24 10.36 -9.59
N SER A 160 -5.43 9.69 -8.45
CA SER A 160 -6.62 9.82 -7.61
C SER A 160 -6.82 11.23 -7.02
N SER A 161 -5.77 12.05 -6.99
CA SER A 161 -5.84 13.47 -6.62
C SER A 161 -6.43 14.37 -7.73
N GLY A 162 -6.61 13.84 -8.95
CA GLY A 162 -6.97 14.61 -10.15
C GLY A 162 -5.76 15.12 -10.95
N GLU A 163 -4.56 15.09 -10.38
CA GLU A 163 -3.32 15.49 -11.05
C GLU A 163 -2.99 14.56 -12.21
N THR A 164 -2.51 15.14 -13.31
CA THR A 164 -1.98 14.39 -14.46
C THR A 164 -0.46 14.34 -14.38
N ARG A 165 0.10 13.15 -14.52
CA ARG A 165 1.54 12.93 -14.43
C ARG A 165 2.05 12.08 -15.58
N LYS A 166 3.19 12.47 -16.16
CA LYS A 166 3.91 11.69 -17.17
C LYS A 166 4.90 10.75 -16.47
N VAL A 167 4.92 9.49 -16.90
CA VAL A 167 5.84 8.44 -16.42
C VAL A 167 6.35 7.69 -17.66
N ARG A 168 7.59 7.21 -17.65
CA ARG A 168 8.13 6.46 -18.78
C ARG A 168 7.26 5.23 -19.09
N SER A 169 7.05 4.96 -20.36
CA SER A 169 6.22 3.83 -20.83
C SER A 169 6.80 2.45 -20.50
N ASP A 170 8.10 2.36 -20.25
CA ASP A 170 8.77 1.13 -19.77
C ASP A 170 8.50 0.79 -18.30
N CYS A 171 7.88 1.70 -17.51
CA CYS A 171 7.49 1.43 -16.14
C CYS A 171 6.40 0.37 -16.08
N VAL A 172 6.44 -0.49 -15.06
CA VAL A 172 5.42 -1.52 -14.85
C VAL A 172 4.29 -1.03 -13.95
N ALA A 173 3.10 -1.58 -14.23
CA ALA A 173 1.89 -1.35 -13.44
C ALA A 173 1.07 -2.64 -13.33
N THR A 174 0.26 -2.75 -12.29
CA THR A 174 -0.67 -3.87 -12.10
C THR A 174 -2.10 -3.42 -12.47
N ILE A 175 -2.82 -4.26 -13.19
CA ILE A 175 -4.18 -3.98 -13.67
C ILE A 175 -5.19 -4.09 -12.52
N GLY A 176 -6.14 -3.15 -12.49
CA GLY A 176 -7.21 -3.05 -11.51
C GLY A 176 -6.98 -1.98 -10.44
N ALA A 177 -7.91 -1.82 -9.52
CA ALA A 177 -7.81 -0.98 -8.33
C ALA A 177 -7.33 -1.80 -7.12
N VAL A 178 -6.81 -1.14 -6.10
CA VAL A 178 -6.41 -1.80 -4.84
C VAL A 178 -7.64 -2.19 -4.02
N SER A 179 -7.59 -3.33 -3.36
CA SER A 179 -8.64 -3.85 -2.48
C SER A 179 -9.00 -2.94 -1.31
N ASN A 180 -10.14 -3.24 -0.65
CA ASN A 180 -10.62 -2.58 0.56
C ASN A 180 -10.96 -1.07 0.37
N PRO A 181 -11.80 -0.70 -0.63
CA PRO A 181 -12.15 0.70 -0.88
C PRO A 181 -12.89 1.37 0.28
N ASP A 182 -13.61 0.60 1.10
CA ASP A 182 -14.39 1.10 2.23
C ASP A 182 -13.52 1.50 3.45
N GLN A 183 -12.23 1.28 3.39
CA GLN A 183 -11.30 1.67 4.45
C GLN A 183 -11.41 3.17 4.79
N LYS A 184 -11.69 4.03 3.82
CA LYS A 184 -11.88 5.48 4.00
C LYS A 184 -13.12 5.82 4.82
N ASN A 185 -14.14 4.97 4.80
CA ASN A 185 -15.44 5.16 5.45
C ASN A 185 -15.42 4.72 6.93
N ILE A 186 -14.35 4.04 7.38
CA ILE A 186 -14.27 3.48 8.72
C ILE A 186 -14.09 4.60 9.75
N LYS A 187 -15.10 4.78 10.60
CA LYS A 187 -15.04 5.65 11.78
C LYS A 187 -14.28 4.95 12.91
N ILE A 188 -13.33 5.65 13.51
CA ILE A 188 -12.46 5.08 14.56
C ILE A 188 -13.23 4.84 15.86
N GLY A 189 -14.21 5.66 16.17
CA GLY A 189 -15.12 5.53 17.29
C GLY A 189 -14.55 6.05 18.62
N LYS A 190 -13.34 5.65 19.01
CA LYS A 190 -12.71 6.04 20.27
C LYS A 190 -11.23 6.41 20.14
N ALA A 191 -10.74 7.30 20.98
CA ALA A 191 -9.34 7.76 21.01
C ALA A 191 -8.35 6.60 21.27
N GLY A 192 -8.71 5.63 22.11
CA GLY A 192 -7.89 4.47 22.40
C GLY A 192 -7.54 3.64 21.17
N ARG A 193 -8.39 3.58 20.13
CA ARG A 193 -8.10 2.89 18.89
C ARG A 193 -6.94 3.54 18.12
N ASN A 194 -6.81 4.88 18.18
CA ASN A 194 -5.65 5.58 17.65
C ASN A 194 -4.37 5.24 18.43
N ARG A 195 -4.47 5.09 19.76
CA ARG A 195 -3.34 4.66 20.60
C ARG A 195 -2.84 3.27 20.19
N TRP A 196 -3.73 2.32 19.92
CA TRP A 196 -3.37 0.98 19.43
C TRP A 196 -2.63 1.01 18.09
N LYS A 197 -2.95 1.99 17.23
CA LYS A 197 -2.28 2.22 15.95
C LYS A 197 -0.94 2.97 16.08
N GLY A 198 -0.49 3.27 17.29
CA GLY A 198 0.75 4.00 17.56
C GLY A 198 0.65 5.52 17.38
N LYS A 199 -0.56 6.07 17.24
CA LYS A 199 -0.78 7.51 17.16
C LYS A 199 -1.00 8.06 18.58
N ARG A 200 -0.13 8.95 19.01
CA ARG A 200 -0.23 9.65 20.31
C ARG A 200 -1.14 10.88 20.19
N PRO A 201 -1.72 11.35 21.31
CA PRO A 201 -2.48 12.59 21.36
C PRO A 201 -1.68 13.77 20.83
N GLN A 202 -2.37 14.71 20.20
CA GLN A 202 -1.78 15.94 19.64
C GLN A 202 -2.59 17.14 20.15
N THR A 203 -1.91 18.13 20.70
CA THR A 203 -2.47 19.43 21.06
C THR A 203 -2.45 20.34 19.83
N ARG A 204 -3.55 21.06 19.58
CA ARG A 204 -3.60 22.05 18.51
C ARG A 204 -2.77 23.28 18.87
N GLY A 205 -2.10 23.89 17.89
CA GLY A 205 -1.29 25.10 18.11
C GLY A 205 -2.05 26.28 18.73
N VAL A 206 -3.34 26.44 18.40
CA VAL A 206 -4.23 27.46 18.99
C VAL A 206 -4.40 27.33 20.52
N ALA A 207 -4.26 26.11 21.05
CA ALA A 207 -4.36 25.82 22.49
C ALA A 207 -3.02 25.97 23.23
N MET A 208 -1.98 26.42 22.54
CA MET A 208 -0.62 26.60 23.08
C MET A 208 -0.35 28.08 23.39
N ASN A 209 0.75 28.35 24.10
CA ASN A 209 1.26 29.70 24.30
C ASN A 209 1.98 30.23 23.06
N PRO A 210 2.12 31.57 22.91
CA PRO A 210 2.82 32.16 21.76
C PRO A 210 4.25 31.66 21.55
N VAL A 211 4.96 31.31 22.64
CA VAL A 211 6.33 30.78 22.60
C VAL A 211 6.38 29.35 22.00
N ASP A 212 5.31 28.58 22.15
CA ASP A 212 5.28 27.16 21.75
C ASP A 212 4.80 26.94 20.30
N HIS A 213 4.00 27.87 19.78
CA HIS A 213 3.43 27.74 18.44
C HIS A 213 3.02 29.11 17.86
N PRO A 214 3.21 29.36 16.56
CA PRO A 214 2.79 30.61 15.91
C PRO A 214 1.30 30.95 16.05
N HIS A 215 0.43 29.95 16.22
CA HIS A 215 -1.01 30.12 16.47
C HIS A 215 -1.34 30.26 17.96
N GLY A 216 -0.34 30.26 18.85
CA GLY A 216 -0.54 30.35 20.29
C GLY A 216 -0.92 31.76 20.74
N GLY A 217 -1.58 31.83 21.89
CA GLY A 217 -2.04 33.10 22.49
C GLY A 217 -3.44 33.51 22.05
N GLY A 218 -3.92 34.63 22.59
CA GLY A 218 -5.27 35.18 22.38
C GLY A 218 -6.28 34.73 23.39
N GLU A 219 -7.49 35.30 23.36
CA GLU A 219 -8.60 35.05 24.28
C GLU A 219 -9.51 33.92 23.76
N GLY A 220 -8.98 32.72 23.62
CA GLY A 220 -9.76 31.57 23.24
C GLY A 220 -9.68 31.21 21.75
N LYS A 221 -10.75 30.62 21.22
CA LYS A 221 -10.78 30.08 19.86
C LYS A 221 -11.03 31.20 18.85
N THR A 222 -10.08 31.46 18.00
CA THR A 222 -10.27 32.26 16.79
C THR A 222 -10.79 31.40 15.66
#